data_b413586edcdd98c8028f57de80a5101a
#
_entry.id   b413586edcdd98c8028f57de80a5101a
#
_cell.length_a   1.000
_cell.length_b   1.000
_cell.length_c   1.000
_cell.angle_alpha   90.00
_cell.angle_beta   90.00
_cell.angle_gamma   90.00
#
_symmetry.space_group_name_H-M   'P 1'
#
loop_
_entity.id
_entity.type
_entity.pdbx_description
1 polymer ?
#
loop_
_entity_poly.entity_id
_entity_poly.type
_entity_poly.pdbx_seq_one_letter_code
_entity_poly.pdbx_strand_id
1 'polypeptide(L)'
;TSVGSTTLHNSVQLYSIDKSEKILASAELYSGHGVVWDYSRNVLYGAGGDLIKIFNLTLGATPSITLKKTIKAPKNGIHDLMRVDNNTLTVAGDHAYLFNVETELFTEMTLFSGSASIKSLNYNGETGEIWYTDATIPEGSQSWSSQKIRYSTNKDGSSAERIIKVPDMDMYKVRVKNW
;
A
#
# COMPACT_ATOMS: atom_id res chain seq x y z
N THR A 1 -5.78 10.01 0.35
CA THR A 1 -6.67 9.31 -0.58
C THR A 1 -7.97 8.99 0.13
N SER A 2 -9.09 9.47 -0.34
CA SER A 2 -10.39 9.11 0.19
C SER A 2 -11.19 8.37 -0.87
N VAL A 3 -11.88 7.34 -0.45
CA VAL A 3 -12.84 6.62 -1.27
C VAL A 3 -14.14 7.42 -1.21
N GLY A 4 -14.36 8.30 -2.16
CA GLY A 4 -15.54 9.12 -2.21
C GLY A 4 -16.03 9.32 -3.64
N SER A 5 -17.30 9.68 -3.80
CA SER A 5 -17.99 9.76 -5.09
C SER A 5 -17.66 10.97 -5.96
N THR A 6 -16.71 11.82 -5.57
CA THR A 6 -16.31 12.99 -6.35
C THR A 6 -14.93 12.81 -6.98
N THR A 7 -14.72 13.39 -8.14
CA THR A 7 -13.46 13.31 -8.91
C THR A 7 -12.21 13.76 -8.15
N LEU A 8 -12.35 14.59 -7.13
CA LEU A 8 -11.25 15.04 -6.27
C LEU A 8 -10.76 13.98 -5.28
N HIS A 9 -11.57 12.98 -4.96
CA HIS A 9 -11.24 11.96 -3.96
C HIS A 9 -10.54 10.72 -4.53
N ASN A 10 -10.60 10.53 -5.84
CA ASN A 10 -9.92 9.43 -6.55
C ASN A 10 -8.66 9.95 -7.24
N SER A 11 -7.74 10.55 -6.48
CA SER A 11 -6.54 11.16 -7.03
C SER A 11 -5.33 11.01 -6.12
N VAL A 12 -4.15 11.01 -6.72
CA VAL A 12 -2.89 11.35 -6.07
C VAL A 12 -2.65 12.85 -6.23
N GLN A 13 -2.24 13.51 -5.15
CA GLN A 13 -2.10 14.97 -5.10
C GLN A 13 -0.74 15.36 -4.56
N LEU A 14 -0.15 16.39 -5.14
CA LEU A 14 1.09 17.01 -4.71
C LEU A 14 0.80 18.32 -4.02
N TYR A 15 1.41 18.52 -2.85
CA TYR A 15 1.32 19.73 -2.05
C TYR A 15 2.71 20.28 -1.78
N SER A 16 2.80 21.60 -1.53
CA SER A 16 3.98 22.18 -0.88
C SER A 16 3.93 21.91 0.62
N ILE A 17 5.08 21.63 1.24
CA ILE A 17 5.18 21.51 2.70
C ILE A 17 4.80 22.82 3.38
N ASP A 18 5.18 23.96 2.77
CA ASP A 18 4.93 25.30 3.32
C ASP A 18 3.49 25.79 3.09
N LYS A 19 2.75 25.17 2.19
CA LYS A 19 1.36 25.54 1.80
C LYS A 19 0.54 24.30 1.52
N SER A 20 0.28 23.53 2.58
CA SER A 20 -0.40 22.24 2.49
C SER A 20 -1.88 22.33 2.08
N GLU A 21 -2.50 23.49 2.13
CA GLU A 21 -3.86 23.75 1.67
C GLU A 21 -3.98 23.90 0.14
N LYS A 22 -2.84 24.12 -0.56
CA LYS A 22 -2.83 24.33 -2.00
C LYS A 22 -2.36 23.09 -2.75
N ILE A 23 -3.24 22.50 -3.56
CA ILE A 23 -2.87 21.44 -4.50
C ILE A 23 -2.02 22.06 -5.61
N LEU A 24 -0.80 21.56 -5.78
CA LEU A 24 0.13 21.97 -6.83
C LEU A 24 -0.09 21.19 -8.12
N ALA A 25 -0.38 19.90 -8.02
CA ALA A 25 -0.68 19.02 -9.13
C ALA A 25 -1.52 17.83 -8.65
N SER A 26 -2.28 17.23 -9.55
CA SER A 26 -3.03 16.01 -9.26
C SER A 26 -3.11 15.11 -10.49
N ALA A 27 -3.26 13.81 -10.26
CA ALA A 27 -3.57 12.81 -11.28
C ALA A 27 -4.57 11.80 -10.74
N GLU A 28 -5.34 11.20 -11.63
CA GLU A 28 -6.34 10.19 -11.27
C GLU A 28 -5.69 8.94 -10.67
N LEU A 29 -6.19 8.53 -9.50
CA LEU A 29 -5.87 7.27 -8.85
C LEU A 29 -7.15 6.70 -8.22
N TYR A 30 -7.95 6.02 -9.04
CA TYR A 30 -9.22 5.43 -8.59
C TYR A 30 -9.01 4.48 -7.41
N SER A 31 -9.83 4.62 -6.37
CA SER A 31 -9.72 3.82 -5.14
C SER A 31 -8.29 3.76 -4.60
N GLY A 32 -7.58 4.90 -4.63
CA GLY A 32 -6.18 4.96 -4.23
C GLY A 32 -5.96 4.68 -2.75
N HIS A 33 -5.13 3.68 -2.43
CA HIS A 33 -4.87 3.23 -1.07
C HIS A 33 -3.40 3.20 -0.68
N GLY A 34 -2.47 3.32 -1.63
CA GLY A 34 -1.04 3.34 -1.35
C GLY A 34 -0.26 4.15 -2.38
N VAL A 35 0.82 4.79 -1.93
CA VAL A 35 1.80 5.46 -2.80
C VAL A 35 3.21 5.17 -2.30
N VAL A 36 4.14 4.95 -3.24
CA VAL A 36 5.57 4.74 -2.96
C VAL A 36 6.39 5.56 -3.94
N TRP A 37 7.27 6.41 -3.42
CA TRP A 37 8.26 7.13 -4.22
C TRP A 37 9.49 6.25 -4.49
N ASP A 38 9.86 6.07 -5.74
CA ASP A 38 11.07 5.37 -6.15
C ASP A 38 12.17 6.39 -6.52
N TYR A 39 13.12 6.54 -5.61
CA TYR A 39 14.24 7.47 -5.80
C TYR A 39 15.17 7.06 -6.93
N SER A 40 15.37 5.76 -7.14
CA SER A 40 16.30 5.25 -8.15
C SER A 40 15.77 5.44 -9.57
N ARG A 41 14.45 5.32 -9.75
CA ARG A 41 13.78 5.46 -11.04
C ARG A 41 13.09 6.81 -11.23
N ASN A 42 13.10 7.64 -10.18
CA ASN A 42 12.46 8.96 -10.16
C ASN A 42 10.98 8.90 -10.58
N VAL A 43 10.23 7.94 -10.04
CA VAL A 43 8.81 7.75 -10.31
C VAL A 43 8.00 7.54 -9.03
N LEU A 44 6.71 7.83 -9.10
CA LEU A 44 5.75 7.53 -8.04
C LEU A 44 4.89 6.34 -8.45
N TYR A 45 4.90 5.29 -7.65
CA TYR A 45 3.92 4.20 -7.75
C TYR A 45 2.70 4.57 -6.93
N GLY A 46 1.52 4.42 -7.52
CA GLY A 46 0.24 4.53 -6.84
C GLY A 46 -0.58 3.28 -7.06
N ALA A 47 -1.24 2.78 -6.02
CA ALA A 47 -2.05 1.57 -6.11
C ALA A 47 -3.48 1.80 -5.62
N GLY A 48 -4.45 1.20 -6.33
CA GLY A 48 -5.86 1.24 -5.98
C GLY A 48 -6.72 0.40 -6.92
N GLY A 49 -7.84 -0.11 -6.42
CA GLY A 49 -8.66 -1.06 -7.15
C GLY A 49 -7.88 -2.34 -7.49
N ASP A 50 -7.65 -2.58 -8.77
CA ASP A 50 -6.82 -3.67 -9.29
C ASP A 50 -5.61 -3.16 -10.11
N LEU A 51 -5.24 -1.88 -9.93
CA LEU A 51 -4.22 -1.22 -10.73
C LEU A 51 -3.07 -0.68 -9.89
N ILE A 52 -1.86 -0.81 -10.43
CA ILE A 52 -0.70 -0.01 -10.07
C ILE A 52 -0.46 1.00 -11.18
N LYS A 53 -0.50 2.28 -10.86
CA LYS A 53 -0.18 3.38 -11.76
C LYS A 53 1.21 3.92 -11.45
N ILE A 54 2.02 4.11 -12.47
CA ILE A 54 3.34 4.71 -12.38
C ILE A 54 3.25 6.13 -12.92
N PHE A 55 3.70 7.11 -12.13
CA PHE A 55 3.64 8.52 -12.49
C PHE A 55 5.05 9.13 -12.56
N ASN A 56 5.27 9.99 -13.54
CA ASN A 56 6.36 10.94 -13.52
C ASN A 56 5.94 12.17 -12.70
N LEU A 57 6.88 12.70 -11.90
CA LEU A 57 6.71 13.93 -11.15
C LEU A 57 7.67 14.98 -11.71
N THR A 58 7.12 16.16 -12.01
CA THR A 58 7.92 17.36 -12.27
C THR A 58 7.72 18.31 -11.10
N LEU A 59 8.83 18.77 -10.53
CA LEU A 59 8.85 19.76 -9.45
C LEU A 59 9.37 21.10 -10.00
N GLY A 60 9.21 22.18 -9.24
CA GLY A 60 9.69 23.51 -9.60
C GLY A 60 8.55 24.48 -9.92
N ALA A 61 8.73 25.40 -10.88
CA ALA A 61 7.80 26.50 -11.14
C ALA A 61 6.42 26.02 -11.66
N THR A 62 6.38 24.91 -12.39
CA THR A 62 5.15 24.30 -12.91
C THR A 62 5.11 22.82 -12.53
N PRO A 63 4.69 22.49 -11.30
CA PRO A 63 4.62 21.12 -10.84
C PRO A 63 3.60 20.30 -11.64
N SER A 64 3.92 19.04 -11.91
CA SER A 64 2.99 18.12 -12.59
C SER A 64 3.13 16.69 -12.12
N ILE A 65 2.03 15.93 -12.22
CA ILE A 65 1.96 14.48 -12.07
C ILE A 65 1.40 13.93 -13.36
N THR A 66 2.16 13.14 -14.09
CA THR A 66 1.73 12.58 -15.38
C THR A 66 1.80 11.06 -15.36
N LEU A 67 0.74 10.41 -15.84
CA LEU A 67 0.71 8.95 -15.93
C LEU A 67 1.75 8.47 -16.94
N LYS A 68 2.66 7.62 -16.48
CA LYS A 68 3.68 6.95 -17.32
C LYS A 68 3.21 5.58 -17.79
N LYS A 69 2.62 4.79 -16.88
CA LYS A 69 2.21 3.41 -17.15
C LYS A 69 1.14 2.95 -16.17
N THR A 70 0.32 1.99 -16.60
CA THR A 70 -0.62 1.26 -15.76
C THR A 70 -0.32 -0.24 -15.84
N ILE A 71 -0.30 -0.90 -14.68
CA ILE A 71 -0.07 -2.35 -14.54
C ILE A 71 -1.27 -2.91 -13.81
N LYS A 72 -1.85 -4.00 -14.34
CA LYS A 72 -2.96 -4.69 -13.70
C LYS A 72 -2.43 -5.71 -12.70
N ALA A 73 -2.91 -5.64 -11.46
CA ALA A 73 -2.63 -6.64 -10.45
C ALA A 73 -3.42 -7.95 -10.73
N PRO A 74 -2.94 -9.10 -10.23
CA PRO A 74 -3.62 -10.38 -10.44
C PRO A 74 -5.02 -10.44 -9.83
N LYS A 75 -5.27 -9.69 -8.78
CA LYS A 75 -6.54 -9.60 -8.04
C LYS A 75 -6.93 -8.16 -7.77
N ASN A 76 -8.23 -7.95 -7.59
CA ASN A 76 -8.82 -6.67 -7.19
C ASN A 76 -8.64 -6.45 -5.67
N GLY A 77 -9.03 -5.26 -5.19
CA GLY A 77 -9.09 -4.92 -3.78
C GLY A 77 -7.75 -4.55 -3.17
N ILE A 78 -6.87 -3.84 -3.92
CA ILE A 78 -5.60 -3.35 -3.35
C ILE A 78 -5.89 -2.32 -2.26
N HIS A 79 -5.36 -2.57 -1.06
CA HIS A 79 -5.47 -1.69 0.10
C HIS A 79 -4.14 -1.09 0.54
N ASP A 80 -3.00 -1.66 0.12
CA ASP A 80 -1.69 -1.17 0.52
C ASP A 80 -0.61 -1.39 -0.53
N LEU A 81 0.38 -0.51 -0.51
CA LEU A 81 1.58 -0.56 -1.33
C LEU A 81 2.75 -0.07 -0.49
N MET A 82 3.79 -0.91 -0.32
CA MET A 82 4.96 -0.56 0.49
C MET A 82 6.24 -1.00 -0.20
N ARG A 83 7.33 -0.27 0.04
CA ARG A 83 8.67 -0.65 -0.40
C ARG A 83 9.21 -1.78 0.47
N VAL A 84 9.81 -2.78 -0.18
CA VAL A 84 10.63 -3.83 0.46
C VAL A 84 12.10 -3.49 0.26
N ASP A 85 12.50 -3.32 -1.00
CA ASP A 85 13.85 -2.98 -1.41
C ASP A 85 13.81 -2.09 -2.68
N ASN A 86 14.95 -1.95 -3.37
CA ASN A 86 15.03 -1.14 -4.59
C ASN A 86 14.24 -1.69 -5.79
N ASN A 87 13.94 -2.98 -5.79
CA ASN A 87 13.28 -3.65 -6.91
C ASN A 87 11.95 -4.30 -6.54
N THR A 88 11.56 -4.27 -5.26
CA THR A 88 10.41 -5.02 -4.76
C THR A 88 9.47 -4.12 -3.95
N LEU A 89 8.19 -4.19 -4.26
CA LEU A 89 7.11 -3.62 -3.45
C LEU A 89 6.20 -4.74 -2.92
N THR A 90 5.63 -4.57 -1.73
CA THR A 90 4.44 -5.34 -1.34
C THR A 90 3.20 -4.70 -1.93
N VAL A 91 2.27 -5.54 -2.39
CA VAL A 91 0.92 -5.15 -2.84
C VAL A 91 -0.05 -5.98 -2.03
N ALA A 92 -0.83 -5.37 -1.18
CA ALA A 92 -1.73 -6.07 -0.27
C ALA A 92 -3.17 -5.61 -0.40
N GLY A 93 -4.10 -6.54 -0.19
CA GLY A 93 -5.53 -6.34 -0.28
C GLY A 93 -6.27 -7.64 0.01
N ASP A 94 -7.15 -8.08 -0.90
CA ASP A 94 -7.81 -9.39 -0.82
C ASP A 94 -6.79 -10.54 -0.92
N HIS A 95 -5.65 -10.28 -1.53
CA HIS A 95 -4.45 -11.11 -1.54
C HIS A 95 -3.22 -10.25 -1.29
N ALA A 96 -2.06 -10.89 -1.07
CA ALA A 96 -0.80 -10.17 -0.96
C ALA A 96 0.26 -10.72 -1.93
N TYR A 97 1.01 -9.80 -2.53
CA TYR A 97 2.04 -10.11 -3.52
C TYR A 97 3.33 -9.35 -3.24
N LEU A 98 4.45 -9.94 -3.64
CA LEU A 98 5.68 -9.21 -3.94
C LEU A 98 5.62 -8.83 -5.42
N PHE A 99 5.71 -7.55 -5.71
CA PHE A 99 5.75 -7.01 -7.07
C PHE A 99 7.16 -6.56 -7.40
N ASN A 100 7.78 -7.18 -8.39
CA ASN A 100 9.08 -6.77 -8.89
C ASN A 100 8.90 -5.63 -9.92
N VAL A 101 9.48 -4.47 -9.64
CA VAL A 101 9.28 -3.25 -10.45
C VAL A 101 10.03 -3.25 -11.77
N GLU A 102 11.04 -4.13 -11.96
CA GLU A 102 11.80 -4.25 -13.19
C GLU A 102 11.14 -5.22 -14.18
N THR A 103 10.77 -6.39 -13.68
CA THR A 103 10.14 -7.44 -14.49
C THR A 103 8.62 -7.30 -14.58
N GLU A 104 8.03 -6.48 -13.71
CA GLU A 104 6.59 -6.29 -13.54
C GLU A 104 5.82 -7.58 -13.17
N LEU A 105 6.53 -8.54 -12.59
CA LEU A 105 5.96 -9.81 -12.17
C LEU A 105 5.48 -9.73 -10.72
N PHE A 106 4.36 -10.42 -10.47
CA PHE A 106 3.78 -10.61 -9.14
C PHE A 106 4.08 -12.02 -8.65
N THR A 107 4.58 -12.14 -7.43
CA THR A 107 4.74 -13.41 -6.72
C THR A 107 3.82 -13.40 -5.52
N GLU A 108 2.87 -14.33 -5.45
CA GLU A 108 1.92 -14.41 -4.33
C GLU A 108 2.65 -14.78 -3.03
N MET A 109 2.29 -14.10 -1.96
CA MET A 109 2.75 -14.41 -0.61
C MET A 109 1.82 -15.45 0.00
N THR A 110 2.27 -16.70 0.08
CA THR A 110 1.45 -17.86 0.48
C THR A 110 0.86 -17.76 1.88
N LEU A 111 1.49 -17.01 2.79
CA LEU A 111 0.93 -16.69 4.12
C LEU A 111 -0.49 -16.10 4.04
N PHE A 112 -0.81 -15.41 2.95
CA PHE A 112 -2.09 -14.69 2.77
C PHE A 112 -2.99 -15.32 1.72
N SER A 113 -2.70 -16.54 1.26
CA SER A 113 -3.47 -17.20 0.20
C SER A 113 -4.94 -17.46 0.53
N GLY A 114 -5.31 -17.50 1.82
CA GLY A 114 -6.68 -17.60 2.30
C GLY A 114 -7.25 -16.33 2.93
N SER A 115 -6.50 -15.25 2.90
CA SER A 115 -6.87 -14.00 3.59
C SER A 115 -7.57 -13.06 2.62
N ALA A 116 -8.64 -12.47 3.04
CA ALA A 116 -9.51 -11.68 2.18
C ALA A 116 -9.52 -10.18 2.54
N SER A 117 -8.67 -9.66 3.43
CA SER A 117 -8.79 -8.26 3.86
C SER A 117 -7.55 -7.67 4.54
N ILE A 118 -6.40 -7.83 3.89
CA ILE A 118 -5.14 -7.22 4.39
C ILE A 118 -5.16 -5.73 4.12
N LYS A 119 -5.19 -4.92 5.19
CA LYS A 119 -5.29 -3.45 5.11
C LYS A 119 -3.93 -2.76 5.12
N SER A 120 -2.92 -3.39 5.71
CA SER A 120 -1.52 -2.97 5.61
C SER A 120 -0.58 -4.14 5.66
N LEU A 121 0.55 -4.03 4.98
CA LEU A 121 1.57 -5.06 4.92
C LEU A 121 2.95 -4.42 4.85
N ASN A 122 3.74 -4.64 5.90
CA ASN A 122 5.15 -4.28 5.94
C ASN A 122 5.96 -5.58 5.93
N TYR A 123 6.91 -5.70 5.04
CA TYR A 123 7.76 -6.86 4.88
C TYR A 123 9.23 -6.46 4.81
N ASN A 124 10.04 -7.05 5.66
CA ASN A 124 11.48 -6.93 5.61
C ASN A 124 12.08 -8.10 4.82
N GLY A 125 12.60 -7.81 3.63
CA GLY A 125 13.16 -8.83 2.75
C GLY A 125 14.44 -9.50 3.28
N GLU A 126 15.17 -8.84 4.19
CA GLU A 126 16.40 -9.37 4.79
C GLU A 126 16.11 -10.32 5.95
N THR A 127 15.22 -9.93 6.85
CA THR A 127 14.93 -10.70 8.09
C THR A 127 13.75 -11.66 7.91
N GLY A 128 12.90 -11.45 6.91
CA GLY A 128 11.65 -12.18 6.73
C GLY A 128 10.52 -11.71 7.64
N GLU A 129 10.72 -10.64 8.41
CA GLU A 129 9.69 -10.09 9.28
C GLU A 129 8.53 -9.50 8.51
N ILE A 130 7.32 -9.81 8.97
CA ILE A 130 6.05 -9.32 8.39
C ILE A 130 5.22 -8.69 9.51
N TRP A 131 4.78 -7.44 9.30
CA TRP A 131 3.83 -6.74 10.17
C TRP A 131 2.62 -6.32 9.35
N TYR A 132 1.42 -6.68 9.80
CA TYR A 132 0.22 -6.42 9.03
C TYR A 132 -1.03 -6.20 9.88
N THR A 133 -2.05 -5.62 9.26
CA THR A 133 -3.43 -5.57 9.78
C THR A 133 -4.33 -6.35 8.84
N ASP A 134 -5.20 -7.15 9.42
CA ASP A 134 -6.16 -7.99 8.70
C ASP A 134 -7.56 -7.75 9.24
N ALA A 135 -8.48 -7.33 8.39
CA ALA A 135 -9.87 -7.10 8.72
C ALA A 135 -10.80 -8.21 8.22
N THR A 136 -10.26 -9.41 7.90
CA THR A 136 -11.07 -10.59 7.52
C THR A 136 -12.05 -10.98 8.63
N ILE A 137 -11.61 -10.83 9.89
CA ILE A 137 -12.48 -10.96 11.06
C ILE A 137 -12.51 -9.58 11.72
N PRO A 138 -13.57 -8.79 11.52
CA PRO A 138 -13.68 -7.47 12.12
C PRO A 138 -13.70 -7.58 13.65
N GLU A 139 -12.82 -6.84 14.30
CA GLU A 139 -12.71 -6.80 15.77
C GLU A 139 -12.88 -5.39 16.34
N GLY A 140 -13.10 -4.42 15.47
CA GLY A 140 -13.39 -3.04 15.79
C GLY A 140 -14.85 -2.67 15.59
N SER A 141 -15.15 -1.39 15.73
CA SER A 141 -16.47 -0.83 15.46
C SER A 141 -16.81 -0.81 13.96
N GLN A 142 -15.80 -0.98 13.11
CA GLN A 142 -15.92 -0.92 11.65
C GLN A 142 -15.52 -2.24 11.00
N SER A 143 -16.26 -2.67 10.00
CA SER A 143 -16.00 -3.91 9.24
C SER A 143 -14.68 -3.92 8.46
N TRP A 144 -14.03 -2.77 8.32
CA TRP A 144 -12.79 -2.59 7.58
C TRP A 144 -11.57 -2.33 8.48
N SER A 145 -11.71 -2.37 9.80
CA SER A 145 -10.67 -2.11 10.78
C SER A 145 -10.31 -3.34 11.60
N SER A 146 -9.21 -3.27 12.31
CA SER A 146 -8.76 -4.30 13.24
C SER A 146 -8.22 -3.66 14.52
N GLN A 147 -8.47 -4.29 15.66
CA GLN A 147 -7.83 -3.96 16.95
C GLN A 147 -6.54 -4.77 17.16
N LYS A 148 -6.08 -5.49 16.14
CA LYS A 148 -4.89 -6.33 16.22
C LYS A 148 -3.86 -5.92 15.18
N ILE A 149 -2.61 -5.81 15.63
CA ILE A 149 -1.43 -5.83 14.79
C ILE A 149 -0.88 -7.25 14.83
N ARG A 150 -0.65 -7.83 13.66
CA ARG A 150 -0.14 -9.18 13.49
C ARG A 150 1.32 -9.14 13.07
N TYR A 151 2.11 -10.06 13.59
CA TYR A 151 3.52 -10.17 13.33
C TYR A 151 3.91 -11.62 13.05
N SER A 152 4.72 -11.85 12.02
CA SER A 152 5.32 -13.13 11.69
C SER A 152 6.78 -12.93 11.32
N THR A 153 7.64 -13.92 11.60
CA THR A 153 9.06 -13.91 11.23
C THR A 153 9.35 -14.66 9.94
N ASN A 154 8.37 -15.37 9.39
CA ASN A 154 8.55 -16.15 8.16
C ASN A 154 7.48 -15.80 7.13
N LYS A 155 7.95 -15.47 5.93
CA LYS A 155 7.11 -15.16 4.77
C LYS A 155 6.23 -16.31 4.29
N ASP A 156 6.51 -17.54 4.70
CA ASP A 156 5.74 -18.74 4.38
C ASP A 156 4.70 -19.11 5.46
N GLY A 157 4.61 -18.32 6.55
CA GLY A 157 3.67 -18.55 7.64
C GLY A 157 4.05 -19.70 8.57
N SER A 158 5.24 -20.26 8.44
CA SER A 158 5.71 -21.40 9.26
C SER A 158 6.04 -21.02 10.70
N SER A 159 6.19 -19.74 11.01
CA SER A 159 6.38 -19.26 12.39
C SER A 159 5.06 -18.93 13.05
N ALA A 160 5.00 -19.11 14.36
CA ALA A 160 3.85 -18.73 15.16
C ALA A 160 3.57 -17.22 14.99
N GLU A 161 2.36 -16.89 14.55
CA GLU A 161 1.89 -15.53 14.50
C GLU A 161 1.84 -14.93 15.91
N ARG A 162 2.40 -13.75 16.08
CA ARG A 162 2.24 -12.97 17.31
C ARG A 162 1.19 -11.89 17.08
N ILE A 163 0.41 -11.60 18.10
CA ILE A 163 -0.67 -10.63 18.02
C ILE A 163 -0.47 -9.58 19.12
N ILE A 164 -0.43 -8.33 18.72
CA ILE A 164 -0.50 -7.18 19.63
C ILE A 164 -1.94 -6.65 19.57
N LYS A 165 -2.66 -6.77 20.67
CA LYS A 165 -3.99 -6.17 20.80
C LYS A 165 -3.86 -4.71 21.24
N VAL A 166 -4.60 -3.84 20.58
CA VAL A 166 -4.74 -2.42 20.93
C VAL A 166 -6.22 -2.16 21.19
N PRO A 167 -6.71 -2.43 22.42
CA PRO A 167 -8.12 -2.30 22.76
C PRO A 167 -8.62 -0.87 22.48
N ASP A 168 -9.88 -0.78 22.09
CA ASP A 168 -10.59 0.49 21.86
C ASP A 168 -9.97 1.37 20.75
N MET A 169 -9.11 0.79 19.89
CA MET A 169 -8.52 1.48 18.76
C MET A 169 -8.82 0.75 17.45
N ASP A 170 -9.61 1.36 16.60
CA ASP A 170 -9.86 0.89 15.24
C ASP A 170 -8.71 1.27 14.31
N MET A 171 -7.83 0.30 14.01
CA MET A 171 -6.68 0.50 13.15
C MET A 171 -6.99 0.08 11.72
N TYR A 172 -6.61 0.92 10.78
CA TYR A 172 -6.64 0.58 9.37
C TYR A 172 -5.27 0.12 8.88
N LYS A 173 -4.22 0.88 9.22
CA LYS A 173 -2.85 0.60 8.77
C LYS A 173 -1.85 0.69 9.92
N VAL A 174 -0.89 -0.23 9.89
CA VAL A 174 0.35 -0.16 10.66
C VAL A 174 1.51 0.19 9.74
N ARG A 175 2.49 0.92 10.27
CA ARG A 175 3.75 1.22 9.60
C ARG A 175 4.91 0.93 10.53
N VAL A 176 5.87 0.13 10.04
CA VAL A 176 7.13 -0.09 10.74
C VAL A 176 8.11 0.98 10.28
N LYS A 177 8.74 1.63 11.23
CA LYS A 177 9.76 2.64 11.00
C LYS A 177 11.14 2.04 11.24
N ASN A 178 12.10 2.34 10.38
CA ASN A 178 13.50 1.94 10.50
C ASN A 178 13.71 0.41 10.41
N TRP A 179 13.43 -0.11 9.24
CA TRP A 179 13.94 -1.42 8.83
C TRP A 179 15.31 -1.26 8.21
#